data_e4e6aa33322de8d78b76ebb6d9a608a6
#
_entry.id   e4e6aa33322de8d78b76ebb6d9a608a6
#
_cell.length_a   1.000
_cell.length_b   1.000
_cell.length_c   1.000
_cell.angle_alpha   90.00
_cell.angle_beta   90.00
_cell.angle_gamma   90.00
#
_symmetry.space_group_name_H-M   'P 1'
#
loop_
_entity.id
_entity.type
_entity.pdbx_description
1 polymer ?
#
loop_
_entity_poly.entity_id
_entity_poly.type
_entity_poly.pdbx_seq_one_letter_code
_entity_poly.pdbx_strand_id
1 'polypeptide(L)'
;MRIAATLSLLTLALLTPALSANAATPAPITQQNVSLALADGLIQATLDQCHAENRTAVVAVVDRGGNLVALRRDDNVGPHNTLAAQRKAYTALSSKTPTRLFAERAAATPDAANLNTLDELLLLGGGVPLKVGDEVIGAIGVAGAGGAKNDEACAMAAIEKLLPSSH
;
A
#
# COMPACT_ATOMS: atom_id res chain seq x y z
N MET A 1 -36.68 -84.06 28.99
CA MET A 1 -35.41 -83.60 28.37
C MET A 1 -35.58 -82.16 27.89
N ARG A 2 -35.03 -81.20 28.63
CA ARG A 2 -35.14 -79.80 28.29
C ARG A 2 -33.77 -79.31 27.80
N ILE A 3 -33.72 -78.88 26.53
CA ILE A 3 -32.49 -78.35 25.91
C ILE A 3 -32.56 -76.88 26.07
N ALA A 4 -31.65 -76.27 26.83
CA ALA A 4 -31.50 -74.78 26.94
C ALA A 4 -30.53 -74.34 25.87
N ALA A 5 -31.00 -73.43 24.97
CA ALA A 5 -30.18 -72.79 23.99
C ALA A 5 -29.68 -71.42 24.54
N THR A 6 -28.37 -71.33 24.71
CA THR A 6 -27.70 -70.09 25.12
C THR A 6 -27.40 -69.20 23.90
N LEU A 7 -28.00 -68.03 23.83
CA LEU A 7 -27.79 -67.05 22.79
C LEU A 7 -26.60 -66.16 23.19
N SER A 8 -25.48 -66.30 22.47
CA SER A 8 -24.29 -65.45 22.68
C SER A 8 -24.45 -64.13 21.86
N LEU A 9 -24.62 -63.02 22.51
CA LEU A 9 -24.57 -61.66 21.85
C LEU A 9 -23.12 -61.26 21.62
N LEU A 10 -22.74 -61.19 20.35
CA LEU A 10 -21.44 -60.63 19.93
C LEU A 10 -21.60 -59.11 19.77
N THR A 11 -21.03 -58.33 20.71
CA THR A 11 -20.99 -56.85 20.61
C THR A 11 -19.81 -56.44 19.73
N LEU A 12 -20.13 -55.95 18.52
CA LEU A 12 -19.16 -55.39 17.58
C LEU A 12 -18.86 -53.91 18.00
N ALA A 13 -17.70 -53.70 18.61
CA ALA A 13 -17.23 -52.36 18.94
C ALA A 13 -16.75 -51.66 17.67
N LEU A 14 -17.50 -50.65 17.21
CA LEU A 14 -17.10 -49.74 16.13
C LEU A 14 -16.01 -48.78 16.64
N LEU A 15 -14.75 -49.06 16.30
CA LEU A 15 -13.65 -48.10 16.45
C LEU A 15 -13.82 -47.01 15.40
N THR A 16 -14.32 -45.84 15.77
CA THR A 16 -14.26 -44.63 14.93
C THR A 16 -12.87 -44.01 15.03
N PRO A 17 -12.13 -43.82 13.89
CA PRO A 17 -10.87 -43.12 13.94
C PRO A 17 -11.16 -41.63 14.26
N ALA A 18 -10.62 -41.14 15.37
CA ALA A 18 -10.63 -39.69 15.67
C ALA A 18 -9.71 -38.99 14.65
N LEU A 19 -10.30 -38.25 13.69
CA LEU A 19 -9.54 -37.34 12.86
C LEU A 19 -8.99 -36.22 13.78
N SER A 20 -7.70 -36.29 14.10
CA SER A 20 -6.98 -35.21 14.74
C SER A 20 -6.91 -34.07 13.73
N ALA A 21 -7.73 -33.03 13.90
CA ALA A 21 -7.58 -31.79 13.17
C ALA A 21 -6.24 -31.15 13.56
N ASN A 22 -5.25 -31.28 12.69
CA ASN A 22 -3.96 -30.60 12.85
C ASN A 22 -4.21 -29.10 12.68
N ALA A 23 -4.36 -28.36 13.78
CA ALA A 23 -4.41 -26.91 13.74
C ALA A 23 -3.06 -26.40 13.18
N ALA A 24 -3.10 -25.78 12.00
CA ALA A 24 -1.89 -25.20 11.42
C ALA A 24 -1.30 -24.16 12.38
N THR A 25 -0.02 -24.33 12.70
CA THR A 25 0.70 -23.35 13.54
C THR A 25 0.74 -22.01 12.79
N PRO A 26 0.34 -20.88 13.44
CA PRO A 26 0.46 -19.56 12.84
C PRO A 26 1.92 -19.31 12.40
N ALA A 27 2.10 -18.91 11.14
CA ALA A 27 3.40 -18.65 10.56
C ALA A 27 3.58 -17.16 10.25
N PRO A 28 4.81 -16.62 10.33
CA PRO A 28 5.09 -15.27 9.87
C PRO A 28 4.87 -15.16 8.35
N ILE A 29 4.47 -13.96 7.91
CA ILE A 29 4.32 -13.66 6.48
C ILE A 29 5.60 -13.03 5.94
N THR A 30 5.95 -13.32 4.67
CA THR A 30 6.99 -12.61 3.92
C THR A 30 6.34 -11.60 3.00
N GLN A 31 6.82 -10.35 3.02
CA GLN A 31 6.30 -9.25 2.21
C GLN A 31 7.43 -8.47 1.57
N GLN A 32 7.20 -8.00 0.34
CA GLN A 32 8.10 -7.02 -0.29
C GLN A 32 7.85 -5.64 0.33
N ASN A 33 8.93 -4.87 0.46
CA ASN A 33 8.89 -3.52 1.00
C ASN A 33 9.84 -2.60 0.24
N VAL A 34 9.58 -1.29 0.24
CA VAL A 34 10.50 -0.31 -0.33
C VAL A 34 11.77 -0.24 0.54
N SER A 35 12.95 -0.34 -0.08
CA SER A 35 14.22 -0.13 0.61
C SER A 35 14.58 1.36 0.62
N LEU A 36 15.45 1.77 1.55
CA LEU A 36 16.00 3.14 1.57
C LEU A 36 16.67 3.49 0.23
N ALA A 37 17.45 2.57 -0.34
CA ALA A 37 18.12 2.80 -1.62
C ALA A 37 17.13 3.04 -2.78
N LEU A 38 16.02 2.28 -2.83
CA LEU A 38 14.96 2.51 -3.81
C LEU A 38 14.25 3.84 -3.56
N ALA A 39 13.96 4.17 -2.30
CA ALA A 39 13.33 5.44 -1.93
C ALA A 39 14.18 6.64 -2.35
N ASP A 40 15.48 6.61 -2.07
CA ASP A 40 16.43 7.67 -2.47
C ASP A 40 16.50 7.81 -3.99
N GLY A 41 16.56 6.70 -4.73
CA GLY A 41 16.55 6.71 -6.19
C GLY A 41 15.27 7.31 -6.76
N LEU A 42 14.11 6.94 -6.23
CA LEU A 42 12.81 7.47 -6.63
C LEU A 42 12.71 8.98 -6.34
N ILE A 43 13.15 9.43 -5.18
CA ILE A 43 13.18 10.84 -4.81
C ILE A 43 14.07 11.62 -5.77
N GLN A 44 15.28 11.15 -6.03
CA GLN A 44 16.19 11.83 -6.94
C GLN A 44 15.59 11.91 -8.35
N ALA A 45 15.12 10.82 -8.91
CA ALA A 45 14.53 10.80 -10.25
C ALA A 45 13.28 11.70 -10.35
N THR A 46 12.47 11.78 -9.28
CA THR A 46 11.30 12.66 -9.22
C THR A 46 11.70 14.13 -9.22
N LEU A 47 12.70 14.52 -8.41
CA LEU A 47 13.20 15.89 -8.38
C LEU A 47 13.84 16.27 -9.72
N ASP A 48 14.64 15.38 -10.32
CA ASP A 48 15.24 15.60 -11.64
C ASP A 48 14.18 15.86 -12.71
N GLN A 49 13.08 15.10 -12.69
CA GLN A 49 11.96 15.32 -13.61
C GLN A 49 11.25 16.65 -13.38
N CYS A 50 10.96 17.00 -12.12
CA CYS A 50 10.37 18.29 -11.79
C CYS A 50 11.28 19.46 -12.22
N HIS A 51 12.59 19.35 -11.97
CA HIS A 51 13.60 20.36 -12.35
C HIS A 51 13.71 20.53 -13.86
N ALA A 52 13.61 19.46 -14.64
CA ALA A 52 13.59 19.51 -16.11
C ALA A 52 12.42 20.38 -16.63
N GLU A 53 11.36 20.52 -15.85
CA GLU A 53 10.21 21.38 -16.14
C GLU A 53 10.28 22.76 -15.41
N ASN A 54 11.45 23.12 -14.87
CA ASN A 54 11.66 24.34 -14.07
C ASN A 54 10.72 24.43 -12.84
N ARG A 55 10.47 23.30 -12.18
CA ARG A 55 9.61 23.19 -10.99
C ARG A 55 10.43 22.74 -9.80
N THR A 56 10.07 23.24 -8.62
CA THR A 56 10.59 22.78 -7.34
C THR A 56 9.53 21.92 -6.64
N ALA A 57 9.96 20.97 -5.82
CA ALA A 57 9.05 20.07 -5.13
C ALA A 57 9.54 19.60 -3.77
N VAL A 58 8.65 19.05 -3.00
CA VAL A 58 8.93 18.13 -1.89
C VAL A 58 8.50 16.74 -2.31
N VAL A 59 9.36 15.77 -2.08
CA VAL A 59 9.11 14.36 -2.39
C VAL A 59 9.29 13.54 -1.12
N ALA A 60 8.31 12.70 -0.80
CA ALA A 60 8.33 11.78 0.33
C ALA A 60 8.04 10.36 -0.14
N VAL A 61 8.73 9.37 0.43
CA VAL A 61 8.47 7.95 0.21
C VAL A 61 8.14 7.30 1.55
N VAL A 62 7.02 6.58 1.58
CA VAL A 62 6.61 5.76 2.72
C VAL A 62 6.73 4.28 2.39
N ASP A 63 7.03 3.48 3.41
CA ASP A 63 7.11 2.03 3.31
C ASP A 63 5.70 1.39 3.29
N ARG A 64 5.65 0.05 3.18
CA ARG A 64 4.40 -0.72 3.20
C ARG A 64 3.56 -0.52 4.48
N GLY A 65 4.21 -0.18 5.60
CA GLY A 65 3.56 0.12 6.87
C GLY A 65 3.09 1.56 7.03
N GLY A 66 3.36 2.43 6.04
CA GLY A 66 3.04 3.85 6.09
C GLY A 66 4.08 4.71 6.81
N ASN A 67 5.23 4.12 7.21
CA ASN A 67 6.30 4.87 7.85
C ASN A 67 7.10 5.65 6.81
N LEU A 68 7.50 6.87 7.14
CA LEU A 68 8.39 7.67 6.30
C LEU A 68 9.76 7.00 6.19
N VAL A 69 10.17 6.65 4.95
CA VAL A 69 11.49 6.09 4.66
C VAL A 69 12.48 7.20 4.35
N ALA A 70 12.11 8.12 3.46
CA ALA A 70 12.94 9.25 3.07
C ALA A 70 12.08 10.43 2.60
N LEU A 71 12.61 11.65 2.76
CA LEU A 71 12.02 12.89 2.27
C LEU A 71 13.11 13.84 1.84
N ARG A 72 12.91 14.49 0.69
CA ARG A 72 13.74 15.63 0.26
C ARG A 72 12.85 16.80 -0.14
N ARG A 73 13.33 17.98 0.16
CA ARG A 73 12.66 19.23 -0.14
C ARG A 73 13.61 20.16 -0.85
N ASP A 74 13.17 20.70 -1.98
CA ASP A 74 13.88 21.78 -2.65
C ASP A 74 13.85 23.09 -1.85
N ASP A 75 14.81 23.96 -2.13
CA ASP A 75 14.82 25.31 -1.57
C ASP A 75 13.58 26.10 -2.00
N ASN A 76 13.15 27.00 -1.13
CA ASN A 76 12.05 27.96 -1.37
C ASN A 76 10.67 27.36 -1.69
N VAL A 77 10.47 26.04 -1.51
CA VAL A 77 9.13 25.43 -1.58
C VAL A 77 8.31 25.83 -0.35
N GLY A 78 7.03 26.15 -0.55
CA GLY A 78 6.13 26.54 0.55
C GLY A 78 6.11 25.51 1.69
N PRO A 79 6.17 25.92 2.96
CA PRO A 79 6.42 25.01 4.10
C PRO A 79 5.36 23.91 4.27
N HIS A 80 4.11 24.16 3.89
CA HIS A 80 3.02 23.18 3.95
C HIS A 80 3.26 21.96 3.05
N ASN A 81 4.09 22.09 1.99
CA ASN A 81 4.33 20.99 1.04
C ASN A 81 5.09 19.82 1.66
N THR A 82 5.86 20.04 2.73
CA THR A 82 6.55 18.95 3.44
C THR A 82 5.55 17.96 4.03
N LEU A 83 4.56 18.44 4.76
CA LEU A 83 3.50 17.59 5.30
C LEU A 83 2.58 17.07 4.18
N ALA A 84 2.29 17.91 3.18
CA ALA A 84 1.42 17.50 2.06
C ALA A 84 2.03 16.31 1.28
N ALA A 85 3.34 16.31 1.00
CA ALA A 85 4.00 15.19 0.32
C ALA A 85 3.88 13.89 1.13
N GLN A 86 4.11 13.93 2.45
CA GLN A 86 3.95 12.75 3.31
C GLN A 86 2.51 12.23 3.32
N ARG A 87 1.52 13.12 3.51
CA ARG A 87 0.10 12.74 3.53
C ARG A 87 -0.37 12.20 2.18
N LYS A 88 0.11 12.75 1.06
CA LYS A 88 -0.19 12.21 -0.27
C LYS A 88 0.38 10.81 -0.45
N ALA A 89 1.63 10.56 -0.02
CA ALA A 89 2.21 9.21 -0.02
C ALA A 89 1.38 8.24 0.84
N TYR A 90 1.06 8.63 2.07
CA TYR A 90 0.25 7.83 2.98
C TYR A 90 -1.14 7.52 2.40
N THR A 91 -1.81 8.51 1.82
CA THR A 91 -3.12 8.35 1.17
C THR A 91 -3.06 7.38 -0.01
N ALA A 92 -2.03 7.50 -0.86
CA ALA A 92 -1.83 6.59 -1.99
C ALA A 92 -1.59 5.15 -1.53
N LEU A 93 -0.78 4.95 -0.48
CA LEU A 93 -0.56 3.64 0.14
C LEU A 93 -1.87 3.05 0.67
N SER A 94 -2.59 3.80 1.50
CA SER A 94 -3.80 3.34 2.18
C SER A 94 -4.92 2.98 1.20
N SER A 95 -5.10 3.78 0.16
CA SER A 95 -6.13 3.57 -0.86
C SER A 95 -5.68 2.65 -2.01
N LYS A 96 -4.38 2.32 -2.09
CA LYS A 96 -3.73 1.59 -3.21
C LYS A 96 -4.04 2.20 -4.58
N THR A 97 -4.29 3.51 -4.60
CA THR A 97 -4.78 4.27 -5.75
C THR A 97 -4.03 5.60 -5.84
N PRO A 98 -3.68 6.09 -7.05
CA PRO A 98 -3.19 7.46 -7.20
C PRO A 98 -4.16 8.45 -6.57
N THR A 99 -3.63 9.39 -5.77
CA THR A 99 -4.48 10.25 -4.91
C THR A 99 -5.41 11.17 -5.70
N ARG A 100 -5.06 11.53 -6.94
CA ARG A 100 -5.96 12.29 -7.83
C ARG A 100 -7.20 11.47 -8.18
N LEU A 101 -7.02 10.23 -8.62
CA LEU A 101 -8.12 9.33 -8.93
C LEU A 101 -8.95 8.98 -7.68
N PHE A 102 -8.30 8.83 -6.53
CA PHE A 102 -8.98 8.59 -5.27
C PHE A 102 -9.86 9.79 -4.87
N ALA A 103 -9.35 11.02 -5.01
CA ALA A 103 -10.11 12.24 -4.76
C ALA A 103 -11.33 12.37 -5.68
N GLU A 104 -11.17 12.09 -6.98
CA GLU A 104 -12.26 12.09 -7.96
C GLU A 104 -13.38 11.10 -7.59
N ARG A 105 -12.99 9.86 -7.21
CA ARG A 105 -13.95 8.83 -6.77
C ARG A 105 -14.65 9.21 -5.47
N ALA A 106 -13.92 9.75 -4.50
CA ALA A 106 -14.51 10.19 -3.23
C ALA A 106 -15.52 11.33 -3.42
N ALA A 107 -15.21 12.29 -4.31
CA ALA A 107 -16.13 13.39 -4.63
C ALA A 107 -17.41 12.90 -5.34
N ALA A 108 -17.34 11.82 -6.10
CA ALA A 108 -18.47 11.25 -6.82
C ALA A 108 -19.35 10.30 -5.97
N THR A 109 -18.91 9.94 -4.76
CA THR A 109 -19.55 8.92 -3.92
C THR A 109 -19.97 9.53 -2.58
N PRO A 110 -21.27 9.68 -2.27
CA PRO A 110 -21.71 10.32 -1.02
C PRO A 110 -21.13 9.70 0.25
N ASP A 111 -21.00 8.37 0.31
CA ASP A 111 -20.47 7.65 1.48
C ASP A 111 -18.97 7.93 1.71
N ALA A 112 -18.26 8.36 0.68
CA ALA A 112 -16.85 8.71 0.75
C ALA A 112 -16.60 10.21 1.00
N ALA A 113 -17.64 11.04 1.05
CA ALA A 113 -17.51 12.49 1.18
C ALA A 113 -16.77 12.95 2.44
N ASN A 114 -16.82 12.14 3.50
CA ASN A 114 -16.18 12.43 4.78
C ASN A 114 -14.73 11.92 4.90
N LEU A 115 -14.17 11.28 3.89
CA LEU A 115 -12.77 10.81 3.93
C LEU A 115 -11.77 11.96 4.11
N ASN A 116 -12.11 13.15 3.69
CA ASN A 116 -11.30 14.36 3.88
C ASN A 116 -11.27 14.88 5.33
N THR A 117 -12.07 14.31 6.23
CA THR A 117 -12.04 14.64 7.68
C THR A 117 -11.02 13.80 8.45
N LEU A 118 -10.41 12.79 7.83
CA LEU A 118 -9.34 12.00 8.41
C LEU A 118 -8.02 12.77 8.26
N ASP A 119 -7.40 13.12 9.38
CA ASP A 119 -6.20 13.98 9.41
C ASP A 119 -5.03 13.40 8.63
N GLU A 120 -4.92 12.07 8.57
CA GLU A 120 -3.85 11.37 7.86
C GLU A 120 -4.02 11.40 6.34
N LEU A 121 -5.26 11.52 5.86
CA LEU A 121 -5.55 11.52 4.43
C LEU A 121 -5.47 12.93 3.82
N LEU A 122 -4.95 13.00 2.60
CA LEU A 122 -4.99 14.20 1.78
C LEU A 122 -5.48 13.82 0.38
N LEU A 123 -6.74 14.11 0.09
CA LEU A 123 -7.40 13.81 -1.18
C LEU A 123 -7.01 14.86 -2.24
N LEU A 124 -5.72 14.92 -2.55
CA LEU A 124 -5.12 15.84 -3.51
C LEU A 124 -4.05 15.11 -4.33
N GLY A 125 -4.11 15.20 -5.65
CA GLY A 125 -3.20 14.49 -6.54
C GLY A 125 -1.71 14.74 -6.27
N GLY A 126 -0.88 13.77 -6.64
CA GLY A 126 0.57 13.77 -6.42
C GLY A 126 1.06 12.61 -5.54
N GLY A 127 0.16 11.80 -4.97
CA GLY A 127 0.51 10.54 -4.32
C GLY A 127 0.32 9.38 -5.28
N VAL A 128 1.28 8.45 -5.37
CA VAL A 128 1.26 7.30 -6.26
C VAL A 128 1.73 6.05 -5.53
N PRO A 129 0.97 4.93 -5.56
CA PRO A 129 1.43 3.67 -5.00
C PRO A 129 2.64 3.13 -5.75
N LEU A 130 3.62 2.58 -5.02
CA LEU A 130 4.75 1.85 -5.58
C LEU A 130 4.39 0.37 -5.65
N LYS A 131 4.45 -0.20 -6.86
CA LYS A 131 4.05 -1.59 -7.12
C LYS A 131 5.19 -2.41 -7.69
N VAL A 132 5.27 -3.67 -7.27
CA VAL A 132 6.08 -4.72 -7.90
C VAL A 132 5.14 -5.90 -8.17
N GLY A 133 4.87 -6.19 -9.43
CA GLY A 133 3.75 -7.05 -9.79
C GLY A 133 2.42 -6.46 -9.28
N ASP A 134 1.64 -7.29 -8.62
CA ASP A 134 0.36 -6.87 -8.01
C ASP A 134 0.50 -6.34 -6.58
N GLU A 135 1.71 -6.40 -6.00
CA GLU A 135 1.94 -5.96 -4.62
C GLU A 135 2.26 -4.47 -4.53
N VAL A 136 1.57 -3.78 -3.63
CA VAL A 136 1.94 -2.42 -3.21
C VAL A 136 3.02 -2.55 -2.13
N ILE A 137 4.23 -2.07 -2.42
CA ILE A 137 5.40 -2.15 -1.54
C ILE A 137 5.64 -0.87 -0.74
N GLY A 138 4.92 0.19 -1.04
CA GLY A 138 5.04 1.51 -0.45
C GLY A 138 4.31 2.53 -1.30
N ALA A 139 4.58 3.82 -1.09
CA ALA A 139 4.06 4.89 -1.93
C ALA A 139 4.99 6.11 -1.95
N ILE A 140 4.90 6.90 -3.02
CA ILE A 140 5.57 8.18 -3.17
C ILE A 140 4.53 9.31 -3.17
N GLY A 141 4.88 10.44 -2.59
CA GLY A 141 4.07 11.65 -2.61
C GLY A 141 4.89 12.87 -2.99
N VAL A 142 4.35 13.67 -3.89
CA VAL A 142 4.96 14.90 -4.41
C VAL A 142 4.05 16.07 -4.12
N ALA A 143 4.63 17.19 -3.71
CA ALA A 143 3.90 18.43 -3.48
C ALA A 143 4.78 19.65 -3.80
N GLY A 144 4.17 20.68 -4.40
CA GLY A 144 4.85 21.94 -4.68
C GLY A 144 5.30 22.13 -6.12
N ALA A 145 5.10 21.15 -7.02
CA ALA A 145 5.49 21.28 -8.43
C ALA A 145 4.49 22.09 -9.28
N GLY A 146 3.63 22.88 -8.65
CA GLY A 146 2.70 23.76 -9.36
C GLY A 146 1.35 23.11 -9.65
N GLY A 147 0.92 22.17 -8.81
CA GLY A 147 -0.43 21.60 -8.81
C GLY A 147 -0.46 20.08 -8.97
N ALA A 148 -1.60 19.50 -8.62
CA ALA A 148 -1.80 18.06 -8.47
C ALA A 148 -1.37 17.22 -9.69
N LYS A 149 -1.62 17.71 -10.91
CA LYS A 149 -1.24 17.00 -12.14
C LYS A 149 0.28 16.98 -12.33
N ASN A 150 0.94 18.10 -12.04
CA ASN A 150 2.39 18.20 -12.18
C ASN A 150 3.09 17.36 -11.10
N ASP A 151 2.60 17.42 -9.87
CA ASP A 151 3.08 16.60 -8.77
C ASP A 151 3.01 15.09 -9.13
N GLU A 152 1.87 14.64 -9.67
CA GLU A 152 1.66 13.25 -10.11
C GLU A 152 2.56 12.88 -11.31
N ALA A 153 2.73 13.78 -12.27
CA ALA A 153 3.55 13.54 -13.45
C ALA A 153 5.03 13.32 -13.09
N CYS A 154 5.60 14.14 -12.20
CA CYS A 154 6.97 13.96 -11.71
C CYS A 154 7.14 12.58 -11.02
N ALA A 155 6.18 12.16 -10.20
CA ALA A 155 6.22 10.86 -9.53
C ALA A 155 6.14 9.70 -10.53
N MET A 156 5.22 9.77 -11.48
CA MET A 156 5.01 8.71 -12.48
C MET A 156 6.26 8.49 -13.35
N ALA A 157 6.90 9.56 -13.80
CA ALA A 157 8.12 9.47 -14.61
C ALA A 157 9.27 8.76 -13.85
N ALA A 158 9.41 9.01 -12.55
CA ALA A 158 10.39 8.33 -11.72
C ALA A 158 10.06 6.84 -11.52
N ILE A 159 8.78 6.52 -11.33
CA ILE A 159 8.31 5.14 -11.17
C ILE A 159 8.57 4.34 -12.45
N GLU A 160 8.20 4.87 -13.61
CA GLU A 160 8.45 4.22 -14.91
C GLU A 160 9.94 3.93 -15.16
N LYS A 161 10.82 4.79 -14.66
CA LYS A 161 12.27 4.64 -14.80
C LYS A 161 12.87 3.56 -13.88
N LEU A 162 12.33 3.40 -12.66
CA LEU A 162 12.99 2.62 -11.59
C LEU A 162 12.23 1.37 -11.16
N LEU A 163 10.93 1.32 -11.40
CA LEU A 163 10.08 0.17 -11.12
C LEU A 163 9.51 -0.33 -12.44
N PRO A 164 10.08 -1.40 -13.01
CA PRO A 164 9.57 -1.93 -14.27
C PRO A 164 8.11 -2.36 -14.09
N SER A 165 7.27 -1.90 -15.03
CA SER A 165 5.88 -2.37 -15.11
C SER A 165 5.91 -3.89 -15.31
N SER A 166 5.22 -4.62 -14.43
CA SER A 166 4.91 -6.02 -14.68
C SER A 166 3.97 -6.08 -15.89
N HIS A 167 4.49 -6.57 -16.99
CA HIS A 167 3.72 -6.97 -18.17
C HIS A 167 3.03 -8.30 -17.93
#